data_d5d361a7edce1519b9c309678be8d179
#
_entry.id   d5d361a7edce1519b9c309678be8d179
#
_cell.length_a   1.000
_cell.length_b   1.000
_cell.length_c   1.000
_cell.angle_alpha   90.00
_cell.angle_beta   90.00
_cell.angle_gamma   90.00
#
_symmetry.space_group_name_H-M   'P 1'
#
loop_
_entity.id
_entity.type
_entity.pdbx_description
1 polymer ?
#
loop_
_entity_poly.entity_id
_entity_poly.type
_entity_poly.pdbx_seq_one_letter_code
_entity_poly.pdbx_strand_id
1 'polypeptide(L)'
;MYVDMLDIAMIGLLLIISAVGIATRSSRVPYPIALVITGLALGTLLHSSLPFVRDLNLETLHLTPHLILVLFLPALLFEATLHIEATTLRKTLIPIGLLAIPGVLLTTAIVGALVHWGIGLDWPTALLFGAIVAATDPIAVLAIFKHLGVPHELEVIVEGESLFNDGTAVVLARILLGVVLAGTWSLAGGILNFVVVVGGGLLIGALAGALFSRLTAHIDDHLIEITLTTILTYGTFIVSEALQVSGVIAVVAAGLVLGNVGARRGMSPTTRLALLTFWEYIAFLLNSAIFLLIGLEVDLSSLFADWLPAAIAIGAVLLARAVVVYGLGLIVLPLPPVLPLRWLHVLFWAGLRGAVSLAVVLSLPFDLPARPLLLNLTFGVVLFTLLVQGLTMSPLVQRLGLSSDDPRQEAYQAKRAKLMMLRAAWNELRRLEEDSVLPPRILAQLNAEYRAAGQQIDDELDQIYQSHSELESQELRIIRAQLLRIERTMLQELQRQGLVSNNTVQLLAAQIDTGLLDIRSDSPAAHKNNPEAMPESDTPPTAQSESSA
;
A
#
# COMPACT_ATOMS: atom_id res chain seq x y z
N MET A 1 -36.45 -25.53 16.70
CA MET A 1 -35.63 -24.40 16.22
C MET A 1 -34.20 -24.93 16.11
N TYR A 2 -33.87 -25.46 14.96
CA TYR A 2 -32.49 -25.95 14.70
C TYR A 2 -31.62 -24.71 14.51
N VAL A 3 -30.72 -24.44 15.47
CA VAL A 3 -29.60 -23.53 15.24
C VAL A 3 -28.72 -24.29 14.26
N ASP A 4 -28.61 -23.79 13.04
CA ASP A 4 -27.76 -24.40 12.03
C ASP A 4 -26.31 -24.37 12.55
N MET A 5 -25.58 -25.47 12.35
CA MET A 5 -24.15 -25.56 12.71
C MET A 5 -23.34 -24.42 12.06
N LEU A 6 -23.80 -23.91 10.92
CA LEU A 6 -23.21 -22.75 10.24
C LEU A 6 -23.32 -21.46 11.07
N ASP A 7 -24.47 -21.26 11.76
CA ASP A 7 -24.69 -20.08 12.61
C ASP A 7 -23.74 -20.07 13.80
N ILE A 8 -23.53 -21.23 14.42
CA ILE A 8 -22.58 -21.39 15.55
C ILE A 8 -21.14 -21.13 15.08
N ALA A 9 -20.78 -21.65 13.91
CA ALA A 9 -19.46 -21.48 13.33
C ALA A 9 -19.17 -20.02 12.97
N MET A 10 -20.15 -19.28 12.41
CA MET A 10 -20.03 -17.85 12.14
C MET A 10 -19.82 -17.03 13.42
N ILE A 11 -20.61 -17.29 14.46
CA ILE A 11 -20.47 -16.60 15.75
C ILE A 11 -19.11 -16.94 16.37
N GLY A 12 -18.70 -18.21 16.32
CA GLY A 12 -17.40 -18.67 16.77
C GLY A 12 -16.25 -17.97 16.06
N LEU A 13 -16.33 -17.82 14.74
CA LEU A 13 -15.36 -17.08 13.93
C LEU A 13 -15.24 -15.62 14.40
N LEU A 14 -16.35 -14.91 14.57
CA LEU A 14 -16.38 -13.52 15.04
C LEU A 14 -15.84 -13.37 16.47
N LEU A 15 -16.10 -14.32 17.35
CA LEU A 15 -15.56 -14.34 18.70
C LEU A 15 -14.03 -14.51 18.70
N ILE A 16 -13.51 -15.43 17.88
CA ILE A 16 -12.06 -15.64 17.73
C ILE A 16 -11.39 -14.38 17.16
N ILE A 17 -11.94 -13.82 16.10
CA ILE A 17 -11.48 -12.58 15.48
C ILE A 17 -11.38 -11.46 16.52
N SER A 18 -12.45 -11.29 17.32
CA SER A 18 -12.51 -10.26 18.36
C SER A 18 -11.52 -10.51 19.49
N ALA A 19 -11.41 -11.76 19.95
CA ALA A 19 -10.47 -12.15 21.01
C ALA A 19 -9.01 -11.92 20.60
N VAL A 20 -8.64 -12.31 19.37
CA VAL A 20 -7.31 -12.06 18.81
C VAL A 20 -7.06 -10.56 18.67
N GLY A 21 -8.07 -9.78 18.20
CA GLY A 21 -7.97 -8.34 18.10
C GLY A 21 -7.72 -7.65 19.45
N ILE A 22 -8.36 -8.12 20.52
CA ILE A 22 -8.13 -7.61 21.87
C ILE A 22 -6.72 -8.01 22.36
N ALA A 23 -6.31 -9.27 22.17
CA ALA A 23 -5.03 -9.78 22.62
C ALA A 23 -3.84 -9.11 21.92
N THR A 24 -3.98 -8.75 20.64
CA THR A 24 -2.91 -8.12 19.86
C THR A 24 -2.70 -6.64 20.18
N ARG A 25 -3.65 -5.95 20.81
CA ARG A 25 -3.50 -4.53 21.21
C ARG A 25 -2.29 -4.26 22.09
N SER A 26 -1.90 -5.23 22.94
CA SER A 26 -0.73 -5.14 23.82
C SER A 26 0.49 -5.88 23.28
N SER A 27 0.38 -6.59 22.18
CA SER A 27 1.45 -7.39 21.60
C SER A 27 2.14 -6.63 20.44
N ARG A 28 3.40 -7.00 20.17
CA ARG A 28 4.15 -6.49 19.00
C ARG A 28 3.86 -7.29 17.72
N VAL A 29 2.97 -8.29 17.79
CA VAL A 29 2.62 -9.13 16.65
C VAL A 29 1.52 -8.46 15.87
N PRO A 30 1.68 -8.23 14.55
CA PRO A 30 0.62 -7.70 13.71
C PRO A 30 -0.62 -8.58 13.73
N TYR A 31 -1.78 -7.95 13.81
CA TYR A 31 -3.07 -8.63 13.91
C TYR A 31 -3.32 -9.72 12.84
N PRO A 32 -3.04 -9.49 11.54
CA PRO A 32 -3.22 -10.52 10.52
C PRO A 32 -2.38 -11.78 10.78
N ILE A 33 -1.14 -11.59 11.24
CA ILE A 33 -0.22 -12.70 11.54
C ILE A 33 -0.71 -13.50 12.76
N ALA A 34 -1.23 -12.80 13.78
CA ALA A 34 -1.81 -13.45 14.95
C ALA A 34 -3.02 -14.31 14.60
N LEU A 35 -3.84 -13.88 13.63
CA LEU A 35 -4.97 -14.65 13.11
C LEU A 35 -4.50 -15.93 12.40
N VAL A 36 -3.46 -15.86 11.56
CA VAL A 36 -2.89 -17.04 10.91
C VAL A 36 -2.36 -18.04 11.95
N ILE A 37 -1.61 -17.56 12.95
CA ILE A 37 -1.10 -18.41 14.04
C ILE A 37 -2.25 -19.06 14.80
N THR A 38 -3.30 -18.29 15.12
CA THR A 38 -4.49 -18.82 15.81
C THR A 38 -5.22 -19.86 14.96
N GLY A 39 -5.40 -19.57 13.66
CA GLY A 39 -5.99 -20.52 12.71
C GLY A 39 -5.18 -21.82 12.62
N LEU A 40 -3.86 -21.72 12.52
CA LEU A 40 -2.95 -22.86 12.47
C LEU A 40 -3.03 -23.70 13.77
N ALA A 41 -3.05 -23.05 14.93
CA ALA A 41 -3.22 -23.73 16.23
C ALA A 41 -4.57 -24.44 16.32
N LEU A 42 -5.65 -23.79 15.88
CA LEU A 42 -6.98 -24.40 15.82
C LEU A 42 -7.04 -25.57 14.83
N GLY A 43 -6.48 -25.41 13.63
CA GLY A 43 -6.42 -26.48 12.62
C GLY A 43 -5.70 -27.72 13.13
N THR A 44 -4.54 -27.54 13.79
CA THR A 44 -3.81 -28.67 14.39
C THR A 44 -4.56 -29.32 15.54
N LEU A 45 -5.33 -28.55 16.33
CA LEU A 45 -6.19 -29.08 17.38
C LEU A 45 -7.40 -29.85 16.82
N LEU A 46 -8.00 -29.37 15.73
CA LEU A 46 -9.13 -30.03 15.04
C LEU A 46 -8.72 -31.39 14.43
N HIS A 47 -7.51 -31.45 13.87
CA HIS A 47 -6.97 -32.72 13.35
C HIS A 47 -6.43 -33.65 14.45
N SER A 48 -6.28 -33.16 15.69
CA SER A 48 -5.97 -34.00 16.83
C SER A 48 -7.23 -34.76 17.31
N SER A 49 -7.03 -35.99 17.83
CA SER A 49 -8.11 -36.93 18.20
C SER A 49 -8.99 -36.52 19.38
N LEU A 50 -9.13 -35.21 19.68
CA LEU A 50 -9.95 -34.72 20.79
C LEU A 50 -11.43 -34.73 20.43
N PRO A 51 -12.30 -35.56 21.09
CA PRO A 51 -13.70 -35.74 20.69
C PRO A 51 -14.51 -34.44 20.72
N PHE A 52 -14.26 -33.56 21.71
CA PHE A 52 -14.98 -32.30 21.91
C PHE A 52 -14.79 -31.29 20.75
N VAL A 53 -13.62 -31.34 20.10
CA VAL A 53 -13.28 -30.40 19.01
C VAL A 53 -13.87 -30.88 17.69
N ARG A 54 -14.02 -32.19 17.51
CA ARG A 54 -14.61 -32.82 16.33
C ARG A 54 -16.12 -32.53 16.21
N ASP A 55 -16.80 -32.35 17.34
CA ASP A 55 -18.22 -31.99 17.38
C ASP A 55 -18.50 -30.53 16.96
N LEU A 56 -17.49 -29.66 16.90
CA LEU A 56 -17.63 -28.27 16.44
C LEU A 56 -17.77 -28.15 14.92
N ASN A 57 -17.55 -29.23 14.15
CA ASN A 57 -17.77 -29.32 12.68
C ASN A 57 -17.27 -28.08 11.90
N LEU A 58 -16.18 -27.46 12.35
CA LEU A 58 -15.56 -26.31 11.68
C LEU A 58 -15.03 -26.67 10.29
N GLU A 59 -14.96 -27.97 9.98
CA GLU A 59 -14.70 -28.50 8.63
C GLU A 59 -15.74 -28.04 7.60
N THR A 60 -16.92 -27.56 8.04
CA THR A 60 -17.94 -26.99 7.14
C THR A 60 -17.61 -25.57 6.66
N LEU A 61 -16.67 -24.88 7.30
CA LEU A 61 -16.16 -23.55 6.93
C LEU A 61 -15.03 -23.64 5.91
N HIS A 62 -15.22 -24.37 4.81
CA HIS A 62 -14.23 -24.39 3.76
C HIS A 62 -14.18 -23.07 3.01
N LEU A 63 -12.95 -22.55 2.82
CA LEU A 63 -12.70 -21.48 1.87
C LEU A 63 -13.02 -21.97 0.47
N THR A 64 -14.21 -21.70 -0.02
CA THR A 64 -14.48 -21.97 -1.42
C THR A 64 -13.82 -20.88 -2.28
N PRO A 65 -13.19 -21.25 -3.41
CA PRO A 65 -12.62 -20.27 -4.34
C PRO A 65 -13.61 -19.19 -4.75
N HIS A 66 -14.87 -19.56 -4.88
CA HIS A 66 -15.95 -18.66 -5.24
C HIS A 66 -16.18 -17.56 -4.18
N LEU A 67 -16.13 -17.91 -2.89
CA LEU A 67 -16.27 -16.91 -1.81
C LEU A 67 -15.10 -15.92 -1.83
N ILE A 68 -13.87 -16.41 -1.98
CA ILE A 68 -12.70 -15.52 -1.98
C ILE A 68 -12.70 -14.62 -3.22
N LEU A 69 -12.90 -15.19 -4.41
CA LEU A 69 -12.78 -14.43 -5.66
C LEU A 69 -13.96 -13.50 -5.92
N VAL A 70 -15.19 -13.92 -5.56
CA VAL A 70 -16.41 -13.17 -5.93
C VAL A 70 -16.90 -12.28 -4.80
N LEU A 71 -16.74 -12.71 -3.54
CA LEU A 71 -17.25 -11.95 -2.40
C LEU A 71 -16.16 -11.14 -1.72
N PHE A 72 -15.00 -11.74 -1.43
CA PHE A 72 -13.98 -11.09 -0.61
C PHE A 72 -13.10 -10.15 -1.43
N LEU A 73 -12.56 -10.65 -2.54
CA LEU A 73 -11.58 -9.91 -3.34
C LEU A 73 -12.10 -8.56 -3.88
N PRO A 74 -13.32 -8.46 -4.46
CA PRO A 74 -13.83 -7.17 -4.91
C PRO A 74 -13.96 -6.13 -3.80
N ALA A 75 -14.44 -6.55 -2.61
CA ALA A 75 -14.61 -5.64 -1.48
C ALA A 75 -13.27 -5.11 -0.96
N LEU A 76 -12.25 -5.99 -0.82
CA LEU A 76 -10.93 -5.61 -0.34
C LEU A 76 -10.22 -4.67 -1.31
N LEU A 77 -10.29 -4.96 -2.60
CA LEU A 77 -9.69 -4.12 -3.62
C LEU A 77 -10.39 -2.75 -3.72
N PHE A 78 -11.70 -2.73 -3.61
CA PHE A 78 -12.46 -1.49 -3.65
C PHE A 78 -12.13 -0.59 -2.46
N GLU A 79 -12.11 -1.15 -1.25
CA GLU A 79 -11.73 -0.42 -0.02
C GLU A 79 -10.33 0.19 -0.17
N ALA A 80 -9.33 -0.59 -0.56
CA ALA A 80 -7.97 -0.11 -0.77
C ALA A 80 -7.91 1.08 -1.75
N THR A 81 -8.70 1.03 -2.85
CA THR A 81 -8.71 2.11 -3.85
C THR A 81 -9.32 3.42 -3.35
N LEU A 82 -10.20 3.38 -2.34
CA LEU A 82 -10.82 4.59 -1.78
C LEU A 82 -9.82 5.47 -1.03
N HIS A 83 -8.75 4.88 -0.50
CA HIS A 83 -7.70 5.58 0.26
C HIS A 83 -6.59 6.14 -0.63
N ILE A 84 -6.44 5.66 -1.86
CA ILE A 84 -5.38 6.07 -2.77
C ILE A 84 -5.69 7.44 -3.39
N GLU A 85 -4.87 8.44 -3.07
CA GLU A 85 -4.95 9.75 -3.69
C GLU A 85 -4.34 9.77 -5.10
N ALA A 86 -5.13 10.22 -6.11
CA ALA A 86 -4.67 10.31 -7.49
C ALA A 86 -3.43 11.21 -7.66
N THR A 87 -3.26 12.22 -6.81
CA THR A 87 -2.09 13.12 -6.82
C THR A 87 -0.81 12.39 -6.47
N THR A 88 -0.84 11.55 -5.44
CA THR A 88 0.29 10.73 -4.99
C THR A 88 0.51 9.55 -5.94
N LEU A 89 -0.58 8.89 -6.37
CA LEU A 89 -0.52 7.80 -7.35
C LEU A 89 0.14 8.25 -8.67
N ARG A 90 -0.20 9.44 -9.19
CA ARG A 90 0.44 9.97 -10.42
C ARG A 90 1.95 10.15 -10.28
N LYS A 91 2.44 10.54 -9.11
CA LYS A 91 3.88 10.69 -8.84
C LYS A 91 4.59 9.34 -8.76
N THR A 92 3.91 8.31 -8.26
CA THR A 92 4.45 6.97 -8.03
C THR A 92 4.05 5.96 -9.10
N LEU A 93 3.34 6.39 -10.16
CA LEU A 93 2.78 5.52 -11.20
C LEU A 93 3.86 4.69 -11.93
N ILE A 94 5.03 5.28 -12.18
CA ILE A 94 6.13 4.59 -12.89
C ILE A 94 6.67 3.41 -12.06
N PRO A 95 7.11 3.59 -10.81
CA PRO A 95 7.57 2.46 -10.01
C PRO A 95 6.46 1.42 -9.78
N ILE A 96 5.22 1.84 -9.49
CA ILE A 96 4.09 0.93 -9.32
C ILE A 96 3.84 0.13 -10.60
N GLY A 97 3.72 0.78 -11.74
CA GLY A 97 3.45 0.12 -13.02
C GLY A 97 4.54 -0.86 -13.45
N LEU A 98 5.82 -0.53 -13.21
CA LEU A 98 6.95 -1.41 -13.48
C LEU A 98 6.98 -2.64 -12.58
N LEU A 99 6.64 -2.49 -11.30
CA LEU A 99 6.58 -3.62 -10.38
C LEU A 99 5.34 -4.49 -10.62
N ALA A 100 4.19 -3.89 -10.92
CA ALA A 100 2.92 -4.57 -11.05
C ALA A 100 2.74 -5.32 -12.39
N ILE A 101 3.35 -4.91 -13.49
CA ILE A 101 3.19 -5.57 -14.79
C ILE A 101 4.48 -6.28 -15.21
N PRO A 102 5.59 -5.61 -15.58
CA PRO A 102 6.84 -6.30 -15.86
C PRO A 102 7.35 -7.12 -14.70
N GLY A 103 7.18 -6.62 -13.45
CA GLY A 103 7.58 -7.33 -12.24
C GLY A 103 6.87 -8.67 -12.07
N VAL A 104 5.55 -8.73 -12.28
CA VAL A 104 4.76 -9.97 -12.23
C VAL A 104 5.19 -10.93 -13.33
N LEU A 105 5.39 -10.46 -14.56
CA LEU A 105 5.85 -11.30 -15.67
C LEU A 105 7.24 -11.88 -15.41
N LEU A 106 8.18 -11.07 -14.92
CA LEU A 106 9.53 -11.52 -14.56
C LEU A 106 9.50 -12.49 -13.37
N THR A 107 8.69 -12.21 -12.33
CA THR A 107 8.50 -13.11 -11.20
C THR A 107 7.98 -14.46 -11.68
N THR A 108 6.95 -14.47 -12.51
CA THR A 108 6.37 -15.68 -13.09
C THR A 108 7.41 -16.49 -13.87
N ALA A 109 8.21 -15.83 -14.71
CA ALA A 109 9.23 -16.49 -15.50
C ALA A 109 10.37 -17.06 -14.63
N ILE A 110 10.87 -16.29 -13.66
CA ILE A 110 11.96 -16.72 -12.78
C ILE A 110 11.52 -17.84 -11.84
N VAL A 111 10.36 -17.68 -11.18
CA VAL A 111 9.82 -18.73 -10.29
C VAL A 111 9.49 -19.97 -11.09
N GLY A 112 8.84 -19.83 -12.25
CA GLY A 112 8.53 -20.95 -13.14
C GLY A 112 9.78 -21.72 -13.57
N ALA A 113 10.83 -21.02 -13.98
CA ALA A 113 12.10 -21.65 -14.36
C ALA A 113 12.76 -22.39 -13.18
N LEU A 114 12.85 -21.74 -12.00
CA LEU A 114 13.47 -22.35 -10.83
C LEU A 114 12.70 -23.57 -10.30
N VAL A 115 11.38 -23.52 -10.36
CA VAL A 115 10.51 -24.63 -9.96
C VAL A 115 10.55 -25.76 -10.99
N HIS A 116 10.58 -25.44 -12.28
CA HIS A 116 10.77 -26.45 -13.34
C HIS A 116 12.06 -27.25 -13.13
N TRP A 117 13.20 -26.58 -12.97
CA TRP A 117 14.48 -27.25 -12.79
C TRP A 117 14.69 -27.85 -11.40
N GLY A 118 14.13 -27.21 -10.35
CA GLY A 118 14.36 -27.64 -8.97
C GLY A 118 13.42 -28.74 -8.49
N ILE A 119 12.16 -28.75 -8.96
CA ILE A 119 11.12 -29.70 -8.54
C ILE A 119 10.78 -30.69 -9.66
N GLY A 120 11.03 -30.32 -10.92
CA GLY A 120 10.74 -31.18 -12.09
C GLY A 120 9.31 -31.02 -12.62
N LEU A 121 8.60 -29.95 -12.29
CA LEU A 121 7.29 -29.64 -12.90
C LEU A 121 7.47 -29.30 -14.38
N ASP A 122 6.49 -29.66 -15.21
CA ASP A 122 6.46 -29.23 -16.62
C ASP A 122 6.35 -27.69 -16.73
N TRP A 123 6.85 -27.15 -17.85
CA TRP A 123 6.93 -25.68 -18.03
C TRP A 123 5.61 -24.95 -17.84
N PRO A 124 4.47 -25.37 -18.44
CA PRO A 124 3.20 -24.70 -18.26
C PRO A 124 2.75 -24.66 -16.79
N THR A 125 2.85 -25.78 -16.09
CA THR A 125 2.48 -25.90 -14.67
C THR A 125 3.43 -25.10 -13.76
N ALA A 126 4.73 -25.11 -14.05
CA ALA A 126 5.70 -24.33 -13.31
C ALA A 126 5.48 -22.80 -13.48
N LEU A 127 5.17 -22.35 -14.70
CA LEU A 127 4.79 -20.95 -14.96
C LEU A 127 3.45 -20.59 -14.30
N LEU A 128 2.47 -21.50 -14.31
CA LEU A 128 1.21 -21.29 -13.59
C LEU A 128 1.45 -21.08 -12.10
N PHE A 129 2.31 -21.89 -11.46
CA PHE A 129 2.71 -21.68 -10.08
C PHE A 129 3.36 -20.30 -9.90
N GLY A 130 4.29 -19.91 -10.78
CA GLY A 130 4.92 -18.59 -10.76
C GLY A 130 3.92 -17.45 -10.80
N ALA A 131 2.86 -17.53 -11.63
CA ALA A 131 1.80 -16.54 -11.70
C ALA A 131 0.94 -16.51 -10.42
N ILE A 132 0.61 -17.67 -9.85
CA ILE A 132 -0.16 -17.79 -8.60
C ILE A 132 0.56 -17.07 -7.46
N VAL A 133 1.87 -17.29 -7.32
CA VAL A 133 2.65 -16.69 -6.23
C VAL A 133 3.22 -15.30 -6.58
N ALA A 134 2.92 -14.75 -7.76
CA ALA A 134 3.34 -13.39 -8.11
C ALA A 134 2.52 -12.30 -7.42
N ALA A 135 1.24 -12.55 -7.11
CA ALA A 135 0.39 -11.65 -6.33
C ALA A 135 0.98 -11.41 -4.94
N THR A 136 0.94 -10.15 -4.44
CA THR A 136 1.44 -9.78 -3.11
C THR A 136 0.35 -9.18 -2.25
N ASP A 137 0.40 -9.41 -0.95
CA ASP A 137 -0.58 -8.92 0.03
C ASP A 137 0.09 -7.88 0.95
N PRO A 138 -0.29 -6.60 0.88
CA PRO A 138 0.34 -5.56 1.66
C PRO A 138 -0.26 -5.38 3.06
N ILE A 139 -1.39 -6.02 3.39
CA ILE A 139 -2.21 -5.71 4.57
C ILE A 139 -1.41 -5.77 5.86
N ALA A 140 -0.67 -6.87 6.07
CA ALA A 140 0.17 -7.02 7.26
C ALA A 140 1.32 -5.98 7.30
N VAL A 141 1.88 -5.64 6.14
CA VAL A 141 2.95 -4.63 6.02
C VAL A 141 2.42 -3.23 6.28
N LEU A 142 1.27 -2.87 5.68
CA LEU A 142 0.64 -1.56 5.87
C LEU A 142 0.22 -1.32 7.33
N ALA A 143 -0.25 -2.36 8.02
CA ALA A 143 -0.53 -2.28 9.46
C ALA A 143 0.74 -1.92 10.27
N ILE A 144 1.89 -2.52 9.91
CA ILE A 144 3.19 -2.19 10.52
C ILE A 144 3.63 -0.77 10.15
N PHE A 145 3.47 -0.35 8.90
CA PHE A 145 3.85 0.97 8.41
C PHE A 145 3.08 2.09 9.12
N LYS A 146 1.76 1.93 9.25
CA LYS A 146 0.91 2.86 10.01
C LYS A 146 1.35 2.99 11.48
N HIS A 147 1.76 1.86 12.09
CA HIS A 147 2.23 1.88 13.48
C HIS A 147 3.62 2.53 13.62
N LEU A 148 4.51 2.38 12.63
CA LEU A 148 5.88 2.90 12.66
C LEU A 148 6.03 4.30 12.03
N GLY A 149 4.97 4.87 11.46
CA GLY A 149 5.00 6.17 10.81
C GLY A 149 5.95 6.22 9.60
N VAL A 150 5.90 5.21 8.75
CA VAL A 150 6.71 5.12 7.53
C VAL A 150 6.30 6.24 6.54
N PRO A 151 7.20 6.75 5.68
CA PRO A 151 6.85 7.76 4.69
C PRO A 151 5.66 7.34 3.82
N HIS A 152 4.64 8.20 3.74
CA HIS A 152 3.39 7.93 3.02
C HIS A 152 3.60 7.55 1.54
N GLU A 153 4.62 8.10 0.88
CA GLU A 153 4.96 7.73 -0.51
C GLU A 153 5.36 6.25 -0.64
N LEU A 154 6.06 5.71 0.37
CA LEU A 154 6.43 4.28 0.40
C LEU A 154 5.20 3.40 0.66
N GLU A 155 4.29 3.83 1.52
CA GLU A 155 3.00 3.14 1.73
C GLU A 155 2.21 3.05 0.42
N VAL A 156 2.06 4.17 -0.29
CA VAL A 156 1.34 4.21 -1.58
C VAL A 156 2.01 3.33 -2.65
N ILE A 157 3.35 3.23 -2.65
CA ILE A 157 4.04 2.34 -3.59
C ILE A 157 3.74 0.87 -3.28
N VAL A 158 3.81 0.47 -2.00
CA VAL A 158 3.54 -0.92 -1.58
C VAL A 158 2.08 -1.29 -1.81
N GLU A 159 1.15 -0.42 -1.45
CA GLU A 159 -0.28 -0.60 -1.65
C GLU A 159 -0.65 -0.64 -3.14
N GLY A 160 -0.16 0.33 -3.91
CA GLY A 160 -0.41 0.41 -5.34
C GLY A 160 0.22 -0.75 -6.12
N GLU A 161 1.45 -1.16 -5.76
CA GLU A 161 2.07 -2.34 -6.36
C GLU A 161 1.17 -3.56 -6.18
N SER A 162 0.75 -3.83 -4.94
CA SER A 162 -0.08 -4.99 -4.62
C SER A 162 -1.43 -4.94 -5.33
N LEU A 163 -2.09 -3.80 -5.32
CA LEU A 163 -3.39 -3.63 -5.95
C LEU A 163 -3.39 -3.97 -7.45
N PHE A 164 -2.36 -3.51 -8.17
CA PHE A 164 -2.25 -3.76 -9.61
C PHE A 164 -1.64 -5.12 -9.93
N ASN A 165 -0.73 -5.65 -9.08
CA ASN A 165 -0.15 -6.96 -9.32
C ASN A 165 -1.17 -8.08 -9.09
N ASP A 166 -2.12 -7.94 -8.16
CA ASP A 166 -3.20 -8.90 -7.94
C ASP A 166 -4.03 -9.08 -9.22
N GLY A 167 -4.42 -7.98 -9.85
CA GLY A 167 -5.12 -8.02 -11.12
C GLY A 167 -4.29 -8.66 -12.23
N THR A 168 -3.01 -8.32 -12.33
CA THR A 168 -2.09 -8.86 -13.33
C THR A 168 -1.85 -10.36 -13.13
N ALA A 169 -1.62 -10.79 -11.88
CA ALA A 169 -1.35 -12.17 -11.52
C ALA A 169 -2.56 -13.09 -11.78
N VAL A 170 -3.77 -12.65 -11.40
CA VAL A 170 -5.01 -13.39 -11.67
C VAL A 170 -5.23 -13.60 -13.18
N VAL A 171 -5.06 -12.54 -13.98
CA VAL A 171 -5.20 -12.64 -15.44
C VAL A 171 -4.15 -13.57 -16.03
N LEU A 172 -2.89 -13.44 -15.60
CA LEU A 172 -1.80 -14.29 -16.09
C LEU A 172 -1.99 -15.75 -15.70
N ALA A 173 -2.43 -16.02 -14.46
CA ALA A 173 -2.74 -17.37 -13.99
C ALA A 173 -3.88 -18.01 -14.79
N ARG A 174 -4.94 -17.26 -15.14
CA ARG A 174 -6.03 -17.75 -16.02
C ARG A 174 -5.53 -18.11 -17.41
N ILE A 175 -4.68 -17.26 -18.01
CA ILE A 175 -4.10 -17.52 -19.34
C ILE A 175 -3.23 -18.78 -19.28
N LEU A 176 -2.38 -18.92 -18.27
CA LEU A 176 -1.50 -20.07 -18.10
C LEU A 176 -2.26 -21.36 -17.77
N LEU A 177 -3.32 -21.28 -16.97
CA LEU A 177 -4.22 -22.41 -16.73
C LEU A 177 -4.85 -22.88 -18.04
N GLY A 178 -5.30 -21.97 -18.89
CA GLY A 178 -5.81 -22.30 -20.24
C GLY A 178 -4.76 -23.03 -21.08
N VAL A 179 -3.49 -22.65 -20.99
CA VAL A 179 -2.37 -23.34 -21.67
C VAL A 179 -2.17 -24.74 -21.10
N VAL A 180 -2.18 -24.89 -19.76
CA VAL A 180 -2.06 -26.21 -19.09
C VAL A 180 -3.16 -27.16 -19.52
N LEU A 181 -4.41 -26.69 -19.60
CA LEU A 181 -5.57 -27.50 -19.95
C LEU A 181 -5.65 -27.81 -21.46
N ALA A 182 -5.32 -26.83 -22.32
CA ALA A 182 -5.40 -26.99 -23.77
C ALA A 182 -4.18 -27.68 -24.39
N GLY A 183 -3.03 -27.72 -23.69
CA GLY A 183 -1.77 -28.26 -24.21
C GLY A 183 -1.18 -27.47 -25.38
N THR A 184 -1.72 -26.32 -25.72
CA THR A 184 -1.26 -25.46 -26.83
C THR A 184 -0.76 -24.14 -26.32
N TRP A 185 0.40 -23.71 -26.83
CA TRP A 185 1.03 -22.45 -26.48
C TRP A 185 1.04 -21.50 -27.68
N SER A 186 0.55 -20.26 -27.46
CA SER A 186 0.68 -19.17 -28.41
C SER A 186 1.04 -17.88 -27.69
N LEU A 187 2.28 -17.44 -27.80
CA LEU A 187 2.75 -16.20 -27.16
C LEU A 187 1.96 -14.98 -27.66
N ALA A 188 1.75 -14.88 -28.97
CA ALA A 188 0.99 -13.77 -29.54
C ALA A 188 -0.47 -13.75 -29.07
N GLY A 189 -1.10 -14.95 -29.02
CA GLY A 189 -2.46 -15.09 -28.47
C GLY A 189 -2.53 -14.73 -26.98
N GLY A 190 -1.54 -15.14 -26.20
CA GLY A 190 -1.44 -14.81 -24.78
C GLY A 190 -1.31 -13.30 -24.52
N ILE A 191 -0.43 -12.61 -25.27
CA ILE A 191 -0.25 -11.17 -25.14
C ILE A 191 -1.52 -10.42 -25.56
N LEU A 192 -2.12 -10.80 -26.69
CA LEU A 192 -3.36 -10.16 -27.15
C LEU A 192 -4.48 -10.33 -26.11
N ASN A 193 -4.67 -11.56 -25.62
CA ASN A 193 -5.66 -11.86 -24.58
C ASN A 193 -5.40 -11.03 -23.31
N PHE A 194 -4.15 -10.95 -22.86
CA PHE A 194 -3.77 -10.12 -21.70
C PHE A 194 -4.16 -8.66 -21.92
N VAL A 195 -3.84 -8.05 -23.06
CA VAL A 195 -4.16 -6.64 -23.37
C VAL A 195 -5.68 -6.43 -23.40
N VAL A 196 -6.42 -7.34 -24.03
CA VAL A 196 -7.89 -7.25 -24.12
C VAL A 196 -8.53 -7.39 -22.74
N VAL A 197 -8.10 -8.35 -21.93
CA VAL A 197 -8.68 -8.63 -20.61
C VAL A 197 -8.37 -7.49 -19.63
N VAL A 198 -7.13 -7.00 -19.61
CA VAL A 198 -6.73 -5.87 -18.74
C VAL A 198 -7.34 -4.55 -19.24
N GLY A 199 -7.21 -4.26 -20.51
CA GLY A 199 -7.75 -3.01 -21.12
C GLY A 199 -9.26 -2.93 -21.04
N GLY A 200 -9.95 -4.04 -21.27
CA GLY A 200 -11.41 -4.15 -21.13
C GLY A 200 -11.86 -3.92 -19.68
N GLY A 201 -11.16 -4.54 -18.71
CA GLY A 201 -11.41 -4.31 -17.29
C GLY A 201 -11.24 -2.84 -16.88
N LEU A 202 -10.12 -2.21 -17.28
CA LEU A 202 -9.89 -0.79 -17.02
C LEU A 202 -10.99 0.11 -17.61
N LEU A 203 -11.41 -0.17 -18.84
CA LEU A 203 -12.44 0.61 -19.51
C LEU A 203 -13.80 0.49 -18.81
N ILE A 204 -14.24 -0.74 -18.54
CA ILE A 204 -15.53 -0.99 -17.85
C ILE A 204 -15.51 -0.36 -16.46
N GLY A 205 -14.44 -0.56 -15.69
CA GLY A 205 -14.31 0.00 -14.36
C GLY A 205 -14.32 1.51 -14.36
N ALA A 206 -13.58 2.15 -15.27
CA ALA A 206 -13.56 3.61 -15.37
C ALA A 206 -14.93 4.19 -15.77
N LEU A 207 -15.63 3.55 -16.71
CA LEU A 207 -16.99 3.96 -17.12
C LEU A 207 -17.99 3.78 -15.97
N ALA A 208 -17.97 2.63 -15.28
CA ALA A 208 -18.83 2.38 -14.13
C ALA A 208 -18.54 3.39 -13.00
N GLY A 209 -17.27 3.59 -12.63
CA GLY A 209 -16.86 4.57 -11.63
C GLY A 209 -17.29 5.99 -11.98
N ALA A 210 -17.15 6.41 -13.23
CA ALA A 210 -17.62 7.73 -13.70
C ALA A 210 -19.14 7.86 -13.66
N LEU A 211 -19.88 6.82 -14.03
CA LEU A 211 -21.34 6.79 -13.96
C LEU A 211 -21.81 6.95 -12.51
N PHE A 212 -21.29 6.12 -11.61
CA PHE A 212 -21.67 6.15 -10.20
C PHE A 212 -21.21 7.44 -9.50
N SER A 213 -20.05 7.99 -9.85
CA SER A 213 -19.64 9.32 -9.36
C SER A 213 -20.61 10.45 -9.76
N ARG A 214 -21.27 10.33 -10.91
CA ARG A 214 -22.32 11.30 -11.31
C ARG A 214 -23.62 11.05 -10.57
N LEU A 215 -23.98 9.79 -10.31
CA LEU A 215 -25.18 9.44 -9.57
C LEU A 215 -25.11 9.92 -8.12
N THR A 216 -24.00 9.64 -7.44
CA THR A 216 -23.79 10.06 -6.05
C THR A 216 -23.73 11.59 -5.87
N ALA A 217 -23.31 12.34 -6.89
CA ALA A 217 -23.30 13.80 -6.85
C ALA A 217 -24.70 14.45 -6.73
N HIS A 218 -25.78 13.70 -6.92
CA HIS A 218 -27.16 14.20 -6.85
C HIS A 218 -27.93 13.65 -5.64
N ILE A 219 -27.26 12.85 -4.80
CA ILE A 219 -27.87 12.15 -3.67
C ILE A 219 -27.07 12.54 -2.42
N ASP A 220 -27.74 13.01 -1.38
CA ASP A 220 -27.10 13.30 -0.09
C ASP A 220 -27.74 12.43 1.00
N ASP A 221 -27.61 11.11 0.82
CA ASP A 221 -28.06 10.08 1.77
C ASP A 221 -26.99 8.98 1.86
N HIS A 222 -26.34 8.90 3.02
CA HIS A 222 -25.22 7.99 3.23
C HIS A 222 -25.60 6.50 3.07
N LEU A 223 -26.84 6.09 3.38
CA LEU A 223 -27.27 4.70 3.23
C LEU A 223 -27.46 4.34 1.74
N ILE A 224 -28.04 5.25 0.97
CA ILE A 224 -28.21 5.08 -0.48
C ILE A 224 -26.85 5.08 -1.16
N GLU A 225 -25.95 5.99 -0.79
CA GLU A 225 -24.61 6.05 -1.38
C GLU A 225 -23.76 4.81 -1.05
N ILE A 226 -23.82 4.28 0.18
CA ILE A 226 -23.18 3.01 0.56
C ILE A 226 -23.74 1.87 -0.30
N THR A 227 -25.08 1.81 -0.47
CA THR A 227 -25.72 0.80 -1.33
C THR A 227 -25.27 0.92 -2.77
N LEU A 228 -25.18 2.13 -3.32
CA LEU A 228 -24.69 2.37 -4.68
C LEU A 228 -23.23 1.94 -4.83
N THR A 229 -22.36 2.20 -3.87
CA THR A 229 -20.97 1.74 -3.93
C THR A 229 -20.85 0.22 -3.82
N THR A 230 -21.73 -0.43 -3.07
CA THR A 230 -21.82 -1.89 -3.03
C THR A 230 -22.23 -2.47 -4.39
N ILE A 231 -23.25 -1.88 -5.03
CA ILE A 231 -23.67 -2.24 -6.39
C ILE A 231 -22.53 -1.98 -7.39
N LEU A 232 -21.84 -0.84 -7.27
CA LEU A 232 -20.68 -0.52 -8.12
C LEU A 232 -19.61 -1.61 -8.00
N THR A 233 -19.22 -1.98 -6.79
CA THR A 233 -18.14 -2.93 -6.53
C THR A 233 -18.46 -4.30 -7.11
N TYR A 234 -19.56 -4.90 -6.66
CA TYR A 234 -19.93 -6.27 -7.07
C TYR A 234 -20.52 -6.31 -8.48
N GLY A 235 -21.30 -5.31 -8.87
CA GLY A 235 -21.86 -5.21 -10.21
C GLY A 235 -20.78 -5.06 -11.29
N THR A 236 -19.78 -4.20 -11.05
CA THR A 236 -18.65 -4.03 -11.98
C THR A 236 -17.85 -5.32 -12.10
N PHE A 237 -17.60 -6.04 -10.99
CA PHE A 237 -16.93 -7.33 -11.01
C PHE A 237 -17.71 -8.35 -11.85
N ILE A 238 -19.00 -8.57 -11.54
CA ILE A 238 -19.84 -9.58 -12.21
C ILE A 238 -20.00 -9.25 -13.71
N VAL A 239 -20.24 -7.99 -14.07
CA VAL A 239 -20.38 -7.59 -15.46
C VAL A 239 -19.09 -7.81 -16.24
N SER A 240 -17.94 -7.47 -15.65
CA SER A 240 -16.63 -7.66 -16.30
C SER A 240 -16.33 -9.15 -16.51
N GLU A 241 -16.60 -10.00 -15.51
CA GLU A 241 -16.42 -11.44 -15.64
C GLU A 241 -17.37 -12.05 -16.71
N ALA A 242 -18.61 -11.58 -16.78
CA ALA A 242 -19.56 -12.00 -17.82
C ALA A 242 -19.10 -11.60 -19.24
N LEU A 243 -18.40 -10.47 -19.36
CA LEU A 243 -17.81 -9.99 -20.61
C LEU A 243 -16.42 -10.59 -20.91
N GLN A 244 -15.97 -11.54 -20.08
CA GLN A 244 -14.67 -12.22 -20.20
C GLN A 244 -13.47 -11.25 -20.12
N VAL A 245 -13.61 -10.16 -19.34
CA VAL A 245 -12.53 -9.25 -18.98
C VAL A 245 -12.26 -9.29 -17.47
N SER A 246 -11.18 -8.68 -17.00
CA SER A 246 -10.79 -8.77 -15.59
C SER A 246 -11.72 -7.99 -14.68
N GLY A 247 -12.53 -8.69 -13.87
CA GLY A 247 -13.34 -8.12 -12.81
C GLY A 247 -12.50 -7.44 -11.73
N VAL A 248 -11.34 -7.99 -11.41
CA VAL A 248 -10.39 -7.44 -10.43
C VAL A 248 -9.92 -6.05 -10.85
N ILE A 249 -9.40 -5.93 -12.07
CA ILE A 249 -8.91 -4.65 -12.61
C ILE A 249 -10.06 -3.64 -12.78
N ALA A 250 -11.25 -4.12 -13.13
CA ALA A 250 -12.42 -3.27 -13.28
C ALA A 250 -12.86 -2.65 -11.94
N VAL A 251 -12.87 -3.42 -10.86
CA VAL A 251 -13.18 -2.91 -9.51
C VAL A 251 -12.14 -1.89 -9.06
N VAL A 252 -10.85 -2.16 -9.28
CA VAL A 252 -9.76 -1.22 -8.99
C VAL A 252 -9.95 0.09 -9.73
N ALA A 253 -10.22 0.05 -11.03
CA ALA A 253 -10.44 1.25 -11.83
C ALA A 253 -11.71 2.02 -11.37
N ALA A 254 -12.80 1.31 -11.06
CA ALA A 254 -14.04 1.92 -10.57
C ALA A 254 -13.84 2.63 -9.22
N GLY A 255 -13.15 1.98 -8.28
CA GLY A 255 -12.87 2.53 -6.95
C GLY A 255 -11.93 3.74 -7.01
N LEU A 256 -10.87 3.70 -7.84
CA LEU A 256 -9.99 4.86 -8.05
C LEU A 256 -10.73 6.06 -8.63
N VAL A 257 -11.63 5.85 -9.57
CA VAL A 257 -12.44 6.94 -10.14
C VAL A 257 -13.41 7.49 -9.12
N LEU A 258 -14.14 6.65 -8.41
CA LEU A 258 -15.10 7.10 -7.39
C LEU A 258 -14.40 7.81 -6.23
N GLY A 259 -13.34 7.26 -5.67
CA GLY A 259 -12.60 7.80 -4.53
C GLY A 259 -11.97 9.17 -4.82
N ASN A 260 -11.57 9.42 -6.07
CA ASN A 260 -10.90 10.68 -6.45
C ASN A 260 -11.81 11.71 -7.12
N VAL A 261 -12.79 11.28 -7.90
CA VAL A 261 -13.70 12.20 -8.61
C VAL A 261 -15.03 12.34 -7.87
N GLY A 262 -15.66 11.24 -7.51
CA GLY A 262 -16.95 11.22 -6.82
C GLY A 262 -16.87 11.82 -5.41
N ALA A 263 -15.92 11.35 -4.62
CA ALA A 263 -15.75 11.78 -3.23
C ALA A 263 -15.37 13.26 -3.07
N ARG A 264 -14.69 13.86 -4.07
CA ARG A 264 -14.27 15.28 -4.01
C ARG A 264 -15.32 16.25 -4.52
N ARG A 265 -16.23 15.83 -5.40
CA ARG A 265 -17.16 16.73 -6.10
C ARG A 265 -18.62 16.54 -5.71
N GLY A 266 -18.99 15.38 -5.16
CA GLY A 266 -20.39 15.03 -4.98
C GLY A 266 -20.79 14.60 -3.59
N MET A 267 -19.86 14.17 -2.74
CA MET A 267 -20.21 13.63 -1.42
C MET A 267 -20.05 14.69 -0.34
N SER A 268 -21.01 14.76 0.59
CA SER A 268 -20.85 15.54 1.83
C SER A 268 -19.75 14.94 2.72
N PRO A 269 -19.07 15.72 3.57
CA PRO A 269 -18.07 15.19 4.49
C PRO A 269 -18.60 14.07 5.39
N THR A 270 -19.86 14.16 5.81
CA THR A 270 -20.53 13.17 6.66
C THR A 270 -20.73 11.85 5.92
N THR A 271 -21.23 11.91 4.69
CA THR A 271 -21.43 10.74 3.83
C THR A 271 -20.11 10.07 3.47
N ARG A 272 -19.08 10.87 3.15
CA ARG A 272 -17.75 10.34 2.88
C ARG A 272 -17.18 9.57 4.07
N LEU A 273 -17.32 10.12 5.29
CA LEU A 273 -16.86 9.44 6.50
C LEU A 273 -17.61 8.13 6.73
N ALA A 274 -18.94 8.13 6.60
CA ALA A 274 -19.77 6.94 6.76
C ALA A 274 -19.38 5.84 5.74
N LEU A 275 -19.15 6.21 4.47
CA LEU A 275 -18.74 5.31 3.41
C LEU A 275 -17.37 4.68 3.69
N LEU A 276 -16.37 5.49 4.07
CA LEU A 276 -15.04 4.99 4.40
C LEU A 276 -15.10 4.04 5.60
N THR A 277 -15.83 4.39 6.67
CA THR A 277 -16.00 3.54 7.85
C THR A 277 -16.69 2.22 7.52
N PHE A 278 -17.70 2.24 6.65
CA PHE A 278 -18.39 1.03 6.21
C PHE A 278 -17.43 0.07 5.47
N TRP A 279 -16.70 0.57 4.47
CA TRP A 279 -15.79 -0.26 3.70
C TRP A 279 -14.59 -0.73 4.52
N GLU A 280 -14.05 0.09 5.42
CA GLU A 280 -13.02 -0.29 6.38
C GLU A 280 -13.49 -1.42 7.29
N TYR A 281 -14.74 -1.36 7.79
CA TYR A 281 -15.31 -2.43 8.61
C TYR A 281 -15.50 -3.73 7.82
N ILE A 282 -16.02 -3.66 6.60
CA ILE A 282 -16.15 -4.82 5.73
C ILE A 282 -14.79 -5.44 5.42
N ALA A 283 -13.81 -4.63 5.04
CA ALA A 283 -12.45 -5.09 4.78
C ALA A 283 -11.82 -5.75 6.03
N PHE A 284 -12.00 -5.15 7.20
CA PHE A 284 -11.54 -5.72 8.47
C PHE A 284 -12.12 -7.11 8.71
N LEU A 285 -13.42 -7.30 8.55
CA LEU A 285 -14.08 -8.60 8.73
C LEU A 285 -13.58 -9.63 7.73
N LEU A 286 -13.55 -9.27 6.44
CA LEU A 286 -13.14 -10.17 5.37
C LEU A 286 -11.67 -10.57 5.48
N ASN A 287 -10.78 -9.61 5.72
CA ASN A 287 -9.37 -9.89 5.96
C ASN A 287 -9.17 -10.79 7.18
N SER A 288 -9.88 -10.50 8.28
CA SER A 288 -9.77 -11.31 9.49
C SER A 288 -10.23 -12.75 9.23
N ALA A 289 -11.33 -12.92 8.53
CA ALA A 289 -11.82 -14.25 8.15
C ALA A 289 -10.79 -14.98 7.26
N ILE A 290 -10.26 -14.31 6.24
CA ILE A 290 -9.28 -14.90 5.33
C ILE A 290 -8.03 -15.37 6.09
N PHE A 291 -7.41 -14.50 6.88
CA PHE A 291 -6.17 -14.86 7.58
C PHE A 291 -6.37 -15.98 8.60
N LEU A 292 -7.50 -16.01 9.31
CA LEU A 292 -7.83 -17.09 10.23
C LEU A 292 -8.05 -18.41 9.47
N LEU A 293 -8.81 -18.37 8.36
CA LEU A 293 -9.10 -19.54 7.54
C LEU A 293 -7.86 -20.05 6.79
N ILE A 294 -6.96 -19.17 6.36
CA ILE A 294 -5.63 -19.56 5.83
C ILE A 294 -4.90 -20.44 6.85
N GLY A 295 -4.83 -19.99 8.10
CA GLY A 295 -4.19 -20.78 9.15
C GLY A 295 -4.90 -22.11 9.41
N LEU A 296 -6.22 -22.13 9.37
CA LEU A 296 -7.04 -23.32 9.62
C LEU A 296 -6.86 -24.40 8.53
N GLU A 297 -6.75 -23.98 7.26
CA GLU A 297 -6.68 -24.88 6.09
C GLU A 297 -5.30 -25.53 5.91
N VAL A 298 -4.25 -24.99 6.56
CA VAL A 298 -2.89 -25.53 6.42
C VAL A 298 -2.76 -26.89 7.11
N ASP A 299 -2.55 -27.94 6.33
CA ASP A 299 -2.15 -29.25 6.84
C ASP A 299 -0.61 -29.32 6.99
N LEU A 300 -0.13 -29.18 8.24
CA LEU A 300 1.29 -29.26 8.53
C LEU A 300 1.91 -30.61 8.17
N SER A 301 1.15 -31.70 8.21
CA SER A 301 1.69 -33.03 7.93
C SER A 301 2.05 -33.16 6.44
N SER A 302 1.19 -32.71 5.54
CA SER A 302 1.46 -32.68 4.11
C SER A 302 2.55 -31.66 3.73
N LEU A 303 2.58 -30.51 4.42
CA LEU A 303 3.62 -29.51 4.23
C LEU A 303 5.01 -30.02 4.62
N PHE A 304 5.11 -30.78 5.73
CA PHE A 304 6.37 -31.41 6.14
C PHE A 304 6.77 -32.58 5.21
N ALA A 305 5.83 -33.29 4.60
CA ALA A 305 6.14 -34.31 3.61
C ALA A 305 6.80 -33.69 2.35
N ASP A 306 6.34 -32.52 1.93
CA ASP A 306 6.83 -31.78 0.75
C ASP A 306 7.83 -30.67 1.13
N TRP A 307 8.55 -30.78 2.26
CA TRP A 307 9.41 -29.70 2.78
C TRP A 307 10.47 -29.23 1.78
N LEU A 308 11.09 -30.15 1.00
CA LEU A 308 12.13 -29.80 0.04
C LEU A 308 11.57 -29.03 -1.16
N PRO A 309 10.50 -29.50 -1.85
CA PRO A 309 9.79 -28.70 -2.84
C PRO A 309 9.34 -27.34 -2.33
N ALA A 310 8.80 -27.27 -1.11
CA ALA A 310 8.38 -26.00 -0.49
C ALA A 310 9.57 -25.05 -0.26
N ALA A 311 10.70 -25.56 0.23
CA ALA A 311 11.91 -24.76 0.41
C ALA A 311 12.46 -24.21 -0.91
N ILE A 312 12.44 -25.01 -1.98
CA ILE A 312 12.81 -24.59 -3.35
C ILE A 312 11.86 -23.49 -3.83
N ALA A 313 10.56 -23.66 -3.65
CA ALA A 313 9.55 -22.67 -4.03
C ALA A 313 9.73 -21.34 -3.27
N ILE A 314 9.96 -21.37 -1.95
CA ILE A 314 10.25 -20.21 -1.12
C ILE A 314 11.53 -19.51 -1.62
N GLY A 315 12.61 -20.27 -1.84
CA GLY A 315 13.87 -19.73 -2.37
C GLY A 315 13.69 -19.07 -3.75
N ALA A 316 12.91 -19.71 -4.63
CA ALA A 316 12.58 -19.19 -5.96
C ALA A 316 11.81 -17.86 -5.88
N VAL A 317 10.81 -17.77 -5.00
CA VAL A 317 10.03 -16.55 -4.79
C VAL A 317 10.89 -15.42 -4.24
N LEU A 318 11.74 -15.69 -3.25
CA LEU A 318 12.65 -14.69 -2.68
C LEU A 318 13.67 -14.20 -3.71
N LEU A 319 14.26 -15.11 -4.48
CA LEU A 319 15.22 -14.75 -5.53
C LEU A 319 14.55 -13.94 -6.64
N ALA A 320 13.38 -14.37 -7.11
CA ALA A 320 12.61 -13.63 -8.10
C ALA A 320 12.29 -12.22 -7.61
N ARG A 321 11.82 -12.09 -6.37
CA ARG A 321 11.54 -10.80 -5.74
C ARG A 321 12.79 -9.92 -5.66
N ALA A 322 13.93 -10.48 -5.27
CA ALA A 322 15.20 -9.74 -5.23
C ALA A 322 15.57 -9.22 -6.63
N VAL A 323 15.55 -10.10 -7.65
CA VAL A 323 15.89 -9.72 -9.03
C VAL A 323 14.94 -8.63 -9.55
N VAL A 324 13.64 -8.77 -9.31
CA VAL A 324 12.62 -7.81 -9.77
C VAL A 324 12.78 -6.47 -9.07
N VAL A 325 12.83 -6.43 -7.73
CA VAL A 325 12.87 -5.17 -6.98
C VAL A 325 14.18 -4.43 -7.19
N TYR A 326 15.32 -5.11 -7.08
CA TYR A 326 16.60 -4.45 -7.29
C TYR A 326 16.89 -4.19 -8.76
N GLY A 327 16.54 -5.10 -9.67
CA GLY A 327 16.75 -4.93 -11.10
C GLY A 327 15.90 -3.79 -11.69
N LEU A 328 14.59 -3.81 -11.45
CA LEU A 328 13.70 -2.72 -11.90
C LEU A 328 13.93 -1.43 -11.10
N GLY A 329 14.27 -1.55 -9.81
CA GLY A 329 14.64 -0.41 -8.97
C GLY A 329 15.83 0.37 -9.52
N LEU A 330 16.86 -0.32 -10.03
CA LEU A 330 18.00 0.33 -10.69
C LEU A 330 17.60 1.08 -11.97
N ILE A 331 16.59 0.61 -12.70
CA ILE A 331 16.06 1.29 -13.89
C ILE A 331 15.29 2.56 -13.50
N VAL A 332 14.60 2.54 -12.36
CA VAL A 332 13.81 3.68 -11.86
C VAL A 332 14.67 4.71 -11.14
N LEU A 333 15.86 4.35 -10.62
CA LEU A 333 16.74 5.25 -9.88
C LEU A 333 16.99 6.63 -10.55
N PRO A 334 17.19 6.75 -11.87
CA PRO A 334 17.35 8.05 -12.53
C PRO A 334 16.04 8.79 -12.80
N LEU A 335 14.88 8.14 -12.58
CA LEU A 335 13.57 8.73 -12.86
C LEU A 335 12.94 9.29 -11.57
N PRO A 336 12.30 10.47 -11.59
CA PRO A 336 11.57 10.95 -10.42
C PRO A 336 10.27 10.16 -10.22
N PRO A 337 9.89 9.79 -8.97
CA PRO A 337 10.64 10.04 -7.72
C PRO A 337 11.85 9.11 -7.57
N VAL A 338 12.98 9.66 -7.11
CA VAL A 338 14.16 8.86 -6.82
C VAL A 338 13.85 7.93 -5.63
N LEU A 339 13.90 6.62 -5.86
CA LEU A 339 13.71 5.62 -4.80
C LEU A 339 15.03 5.39 -4.05
N PRO A 340 15.13 5.76 -2.76
CA PRO A 340 16.32 5.47 -1.97
C PRO A 340 16.56 3.96 -1.86
N LEU A 341 17.81 3.52 -1.81
CA LEU A 341 18.16 2.10 -1.66
C LEU A 341 17.48 1.45 -0.43
N ARG A 342 17.29 2.23 0.64
CA ARG A 342 16.57 1.78 1.84
C ARG A 342 15.13 1.38 1.55
N TRP A 343 14.46 2.09 0.64
CA TRP A 343 13.10 1.74 0.20
C TRP A 343 13.07 0.45 -0.60
N LEU A 344 14.09 0.21 -1.44
CA LEU A 344 14.20 -1.07 -2.18
C LEU A 344 14.35 -2.27 -1.24
N HIS A 345 15.07 -2.13 -0.12
CA HIS A 345 15.14 -3.19 0.89
C HIS A 345 13.78 -3.46 1.53
N VAL A 346 13.01 -2.41 1.82
CA VAL A 346 11.64 -2.57 2.34
C VAL A 346 10.73 -3.18 1.28
N LEU A 347 10.73 -2.70 0.04
CA LEU A 347 9.95 -3.25 -1.07
C LEU A 347 10.27 -4.73 -1.33
N PHE A 348 11.55 -5.11 -1.26
CA PHE A 348 11.96 -6.51 -1.35
C PHE A 348 11.30 -7.36 -0.26
N TRP A 349 11.37 -6.92 0.99
CA TRP A 349 10.87 -7.67 2.14
C TRP A 349 9.35 -7.56 2.31
N ALA A 350 8.70 -6.54 1.75
CA ALA A 350 7.25 -6.32 1.76
C ALA A 350 6.47 -7.24 0.81
N GLY A 351 7.14 -8.08 0.04
CA GLY A 351 6.48 -8.99 -0.90
C GLY A 351 5.82 -10.19 -0.24
N LEU A 352 4.96 -9.98 0.77
CA LEU A 352 4.18 -11.04 1.41
C LEU A 352 3.17 -11.61 0.42
N ARG A 353 2.87 -12.89 0.53
CA ARG A 353 1.83 -13.57 -0.26
C ARG A 353 0.61 -13.79 0.63
N GLY A 354 -0.59 -13.73 0.05
CA GLY A 354 -1.81 -13.77 0.85
C GLY A 354 -3.02 -14.36 0.13
N ALA A 355 -4.16 -13.73 0.36
CA ALA A 355 -5.47 -14.21 -0.04
C ALA A 355 -5.62 -14.51 -1.52
N VAL A 356 -5.09 -13.66 -2.41
CA VAL A 356 -5.23 -13.81 -3.87
C VAL A 356 -4.51 -15.04 -4.38
N SER A 357 -3.26 -15.29 -3.93
CA SER A 357 -2.52 -16.50 -4.29
C SER A 357 -3.27 -17.77 -3.90
N LEU A 358 -3.86 -17.78 -2.69
CA LEU A 358 -4.66 -18.92 -2.21
C LEU A 358 -5.98 -19.07 -2.98
N ALA A 359 -6.67 -17.97 -3.25
CA ALA A 359 -7.89 -17.99 -4.04
C ALA A 359 -7.66 -18.62 -5.42
N VAL A 360 -6.58 -18.23 -6.08
CA VAL A 360 -6.24 -18.73 -7.42
C VAL A 360 -5.85 -20.22 -7.37
N VAL A 361 -5.01 -20.64 -6.41
CA VAL A 361 -4.62 -22.05 -6.33
C VAL A 361 -5.79 -22.96 -5.94
N LEU A 362 -6.68 -22.50 -5.05
CA LEU A 362 -7.89 -23.23 -4.68
C LEU A 362 -8.88 -23.35 -5.85
N SER A 363 -8.90 -22.36 -6.77
CA SER A 363 -9.77 -22.37 -7.95
C SER A 363 -9.31 -23.30 -9.06
N LEU A 364 -8.15 -23.95 -8.94
CA LEU A 364 -7.67 -24.91 -9.92
C LEU A 364 -8.61 -26.12 -10.00
N PRO A 365 -8.84 -26.66 -11.20
CA PRO A 365 -9.67 -27.85 -11.39
C PRO A 365 -9.21 -29.03 -10.54
N PHE A 366 -10.16 -29.78 -9.99
CA PHE A 366 -9.87 -30.93 -9.12
C PHE A 366 -9.20 -32.09 -9.86
N ASP A 367 -9.39 -32.20 -11.16
CA ASP A 367 -8.79 -33.19 -12.06
C ASP A 367 -7.38 -32.83 -12.51
N LEU A 368 -6.85 -31.66 -12.16
CA LEU A 368 -5.47 -31.27 -12.45
C LEU A 368 -4.48 -32.11 -11.61
N PRO A 369 -3.64 -32.98 -12.21
CA PRO A 369 -2.76 -33.88 -11.44
C PRO A 369 -1.79 -33.14 -10.51
N ALA A 370 -1.32 -31.94 -10.91
CA ALA A 370 -0.38 -31.12 -10.11
C ALA A 370 -1.06 -30.31 -8.99
N ARG A 371 -2.39 -30.28 -8.92
CA ARG A 371 -3.14 -29.45 -7.96
C ARG A 371 -2.73 -29.65 -6.51
N PRO A 372 -2.57 -30.89 -5.97
CA PRO A 372 -2.18 -31.08 -4.58
C PRO A 372 -0.80 -30.48 -4.26
N LEU A 373 0.16 -30.68 -5.16
CA LEU A 373 1.51 -30.11 -5.01
C LEU A 373 1.47 -28.58 -5.08
N LEU A 374 0.76 -28.00 -6.05
CA LEU A 374 0.62 -26.55 -6.18
C LEU A 374 -0.02 -25.91 -4.93
N LEU A 375 -1.00 -26.58 -4.32
CA LEU A 375 -1.60 -26.17 -3.05
C LEU A 375 -0.55 -26.16 -1.95
N ASN A 376 0.17 -27.26 -1.72
CA ASN A 376 1.17 -27.36 -0.67
C ASN A 376 2.29 -26.32 -0.84
N LEU A 377 2.79 -26.12 -2.07
CA LEU A 377 3.80 -25.11 -2.37
C LEU A 377 3.29 -23.70 -2.09
N THR A 378 2.06 -23.39 -2.51
CA THR A 378 1.46 -22.05 -2.29
C THR A 378 1.23 -21.78 -0.81
N PHE A 379 0.66 -22.74 -0.06
CA PHE A 379 0.50 -22.62 1.38
C PHE A 379 1.84 -22.45 2.09
N GLY A 380 2.87 -23.22 1.71
CA GLY A 380 4.21 -23.09 2.26
C GLY A 380 4.82 -21.71 2.03
N VAL A 381 4.69 -21.16 0.82
CA VAL A 381 5.18 -19.80 0.49
C VAL A 381 4.39 -18.74 1.26
N VAL A 382 3.06 -18.83 1.30
CA VAL A 382 2.21 -17.88 2.02
C VAL A 382 2.54 -17.89 3.51
N LEU A 383 2.60 -19.07 4.12
CA LEU A 383 2.90 -19.21 5.54
C LEU A 383 4.29 -18.66 5.89
N PHE A 384 5.32 -19.00 5.08
CA PHE A 384 6.67 -18.48 5.26
C PHE A 384 6.70 -16.95 5.16
N THR A 385 6.10 -16.37 4.14
CA THR A 385 6.14 -14.93 3.94
C THR A 385 5.39 -14.18 5.04
N LEU A 386 4.22 -14.66 5.46
CA LEU A 386 3.47 -14.04 6.55
C LEU A 386 4.21 -14.16 7.90
N LEU A 387 4.74 -15.34 8.24
CA LEU A 387 5.38 -15.55 9.54
C LEU A 387 6.80 -14.96 9.57
N VAL A 388 7.63 -15.23 8.56
CA VAL A 388 9.04 -14.81 8.61
C VAL A 388 9.18 -13.36 8.18
N GLN A 389 8.74 -13.00 6.98
CA GLN A 389 8.88 -11.63 6.49
C GLN A 389 7.99 -10.66 7.28
N GLY A 390 6.75 -11.05 7.58
CA GLY A 390 5.83 -10.21 8.34
C GLY A 390 6.33 -9.90 9.75
N LEU A 391 6.79 -10.90 10.52
CA LEU A 391 7.32 -10.67 11.88
C LEU A 391 8.65 -9.90 11.89
N THR A 392 9.46 -10.02 10.85
CA THR A 392 10.75 -9.35 10.76
C THR A 392 10.70 -7.98 10.06
N MET A 393 9.54 -7.57 9.53
CA MET A 393 9.37 -6.28 8.86
C MET A 393 9.60 -5.10 9.81
N SER A 394 9.02 -5.12 11.02
CA SER A 394 9.17 -4.04 11.99
C SER A 394 10.65 -3.78 12.37
N PRO A 395 11.44 -4.79 12.78
CA PRO A 395 12.87 -4.58 13.03
C PRO A 395 13.66 -4.14 11.78
N LEU A 396 13.26 -4.56 10.58
CA LEU A 396 13.90 -4.11 9.34
C LEU A 396 13.68 -2.61 9.11
N VAL A 397 12.43 -2.14 9.19
CA VAL A 397 12.06 -0.72 9.01
C VAL A 397 12.78 0.17 10.03
N GLN A 398 12.83 -0.26 11.30
CA GLN A 398 13.54 0.47 12.36
C GLN A 398 15.05 0.54 12.10
N ARG A 399 15.71 -0.57 11.71
CA ARG A 399 17.15 -0.60 11.38
C ARG A 399 17.51 0.27 10.18
N LEU A 400 16.60 0.40 9.22
CA LEU A 400 16.80 1.27 8.06
C LEU A 400 16.55 2.75 8.36
N GLY A 401 16.07 3.08 9.58
CA GLY A 401 15.77 4.45 10.00
C GLY A 401 14.62 5.06 9.18
N LEU A 402 13.60 4.26 8.89
CA LEU A 402 12.40 4.67 8.16
C LEU A 402 11.19 4.83 9.07
N SER A 403 11.33 4.52 10.36
CA SER A 403 10.29 4.81 11.36
C SER A 403 10.39 6.26 11.81
N SER A 404 9.27 6.95 11.84
CA SER A 404 9.16 8.31 12.40
C SER A 404 8.83 8.26 13.91
N ASP A 405 9.35 7.25 14.62
CA ASP A 405 9.12 7.02 16.06
C ASP A 405 9.75 8.09 16.97
N ASP A 406 9.90 9.34 16.50
CA ASP A 406 10.16 10.45 17.41
C ASP A 406 8.80 11.06 17.84
N PRO A 407 8.32 10.77 19.07
CA PRO A 407 7.07 11.34 19.59
C PRO A 407 7.08 12.89 19.53
N ARG A 408 8.27 13.48 19.42
CA ARG A 408 8.49 14.91 19.31
C ARG A 408 8.18 15.42 17.91
N GLN A 409 8.55 14.66 16.88
CA GLN A 409 8.23 15.00 15.49
C GLN A 409 6.72 14.89 15.22
N GLU A 410 6.06 13.90 15.82
CA GLU A 410 4.60 13.76 15.78
C GLU A 410 3.90 14.92 16.51
N ALA A 411 4.34 15.25 17.72
CA ALA A 411 3.82 16.40 18.48
C ALA A 411 4.01 17.72 17.73
N TYR A 412 5.17 17.90 17.08
CA TYR A 412 5.47 19.07 16.24
C TYR A 412 4.52 19.13 15.03
N GLN A 413 4.36 18.04 14.29
CA GLN A 413 3.46 17.96 13.13
C GLN A 413 2.00 18.24 13.52
N ALA A 414 1.54 17.69 14.66
CA ALA A 414 0.20 17.94 15.17
C ALA A 414 -0.04 19.42 15.50
N LYS A 415 0.93 20.09 16.16
CA LYS A 415 0.84 21.51 16.47
C LYS A 415 0.87 22.37 15.22
N ARG A 416 1.74 22.05 14.27
CA ARG A 416 1.80 22.72 12.96
C ARG A 416 0.50 22.60 12.17
N ALA A 417 -0.07 21.39 12.12
CA ALA A 417 -1.37 21.18 11.49
C ALA A 417 -2.47 22.03 12.13
N LYS A 418 -2.51 22.07 13.47
CA LYS A 418 -3.45 22.88 14.21
C LYS A 418 -3.30 24.37 13.92
N LEU A 419 -2.06 24.87 13.81
CA LEU A 419 -1.79 26.26 13.42
C LEU A 419 -2.30 26.55 11.99
N MET A 420 -2.08 25.65 11.05
CA MET A 420 -2.59 25.79 9.69
C MET A 420 -4.13 25.81 9.64
N MET A 421 -4.79 24.95 10.43
CA MET A 421 -6.25 24.95 10.57
C MET A 421 -6.77 26.28 11.13
N LEU A 422 -6.12 26.82 12.17
CA LEU A 422 -6.49 28.11 12.74
C LEU A 422 -6.28 29.28 11.75
N ARG A 423 -5.19 29.25 10.98
CA ARG A 423 -4.94 30.25 9.92
C ARG A 423 -6.00 30.19 8.81
N ALA A 424 -6.41 28.97 8.40
CA ALA A 424 -7.48 28.78 7.42
C ALA A 424 -8.82 29.32 7.95
N ALA A 425 -9.18 29.00 9.20
CA ALA A 425 -10.39 29.52 9.86
C ALA A 425 -10.35 31.05 9.99
N TRP A 426 -9.19 31.63 10.32
CA TRP A 426 -9.03 33.09 10.40
C TRP A 426 -9.17 33.77 9.03
N ASN A 427 -8.64 33.16 7.96
CA ASN A 427 -8.83 33.70 6.61
C ASN A 427 -10.32 33.70 6.21
N GLU A 428 -11.07 32.67 6.59
CA GLU A 428 -12.50 32.63 6.35
C GLU A 428 -13.25 33.66 7.20
N LEU A 429 -12.84 33.87 8.46
CA LEU A 429 -13.40 34.88 9.33
C LEU A 429 -13.19 36.30 8.74
N ARG A 430 -12.01 36.58 8.18
CA ARG A 430 -11.72 37.84 7.48
C ARG A 430 -12.60 38.03 6.24
N ARG A 431 -12.84 36.97 5.49
CA ARG A 431 -13.74 37.00 4.34
C ARG A 431 -15.18 37.30 4.76
N LEU A 432 -15.68 36.67 5.84
CA LEU A 432 -17.00 36.95 6.40
C LEU A 432 -17.11 38.40 6.91
N GLU A 433 -16.00 39.00 7.36
CA GLU A 433 -15.90 40.42 7.70
C GLU A 433 -16.05 41.32 6.47
N GLU A 434 -15.29 41.04 5.40
CA GLU A 434 -15.36 41.75 4.12
C GLU A 434 -16.76 41.69 3.48
N ASP A 435 -17.40 40.52 3.58
CA ASP A 435 -18.76 40.30 3.08
C ASP A 435 -19.86 40.87 4.01
N SER A 436 -19.49 41.47 5.17
CA SER A 436 -20.41 42.06 6.16
C SER A 436 -21.49 41.09 6.66
N VAL A 437 -21.21 39.79 6.71
CA VAL A 437 -22.18 38.74 7.08
C VAL A 437 -22.37 38.68 8.60
N LEU A 438 -21.35 39.04 9.38
CA LEU A 438 -21.37 38.90 10.84
C LEU A 438 -21.57 40.26 11.56
N PRO A 439 -22.36 40.29 12.65
CA PRO A 439 -22.42 41.46 13.53
C PRO A 439 -21.03 41.79 14.10
N PRO A 440 -20.64 43.11 14.21
CA PRO A 440 -19.30 43.51 14.63
C PRO A 440 -18.89 42.98 16.00
N ARG A 441 -19.84 42.78 16.91
CA ARG A 441 -19.60 42.23 18.25
C ARG A 441 -19.18 40.78 18.23
N ILE A 442 -19.83 39.96 17.38
CA ILE A 442 -19.50 38.53 17.21
C ILE A 442 -18.14 38.41 16.53
N LEU A 443 -17.88 39.21 15.51
CA LEU A 443 -16.62 39.26 14.80
C LEU A 443 -15.45 39.58 15.71
N ALA A 444 -15.60 40.63 16.60
CA ALA A 444 -14.56 41.00 17.55
C ALA A 444 -14.26 39.89 18.55
N GLN A 445 -15.28 39.17 19.02
CA GLN A 445 -15.10 38.04 19.94
C GLN A 445 -14.35 36.88 19.26
N LEU A 446 -14.80 36.47 18.08
CA LEU A 446 -14.15 35.37 17.33
C LEU A 446 -12.70 35.73 16.94
N ASN A 447 -12.45 36.96 16.50
CA ASN A 447 -11.11 37.45 16.21
C ASN A 447 -10.18 37.38 17.44
N ALA A 448 -10.69 37.72 18.64
CA ALA A 448 -9.91 37.60 19.86
C ALA A 448 -9.60 36.16 20.23
N GLU A 449 -10.59 35.27 20.14
CA GLU A 449 -10.44 33.84 20.42
C GLU A 449 -9.42 33.17 19.49
N TYR A 450 -9.56 33.37 18.16
CA TYR A 450 -8.65 32.75 17.17
C TYR A 450 -7.23 33.33 17.22
N ARG A 451 -7.07 34.62 17.56
CA ARG A 451 -5.74 35.22 17.79
C ARG A 451 -5.06 34.63 19.01
N ALA A 452 -5.78 34.50 20.13
CA ALA A 452 -5.22 33.92 21.35
C ALA A 452 -4.83 32.47 21.15
N ALA A 453 -5.68 31.68 20.48
CA ALA A 453 -5.36 30.28 20.14
C ALA A 453 -4.15 30.16 19.20
N GLY A 454 -4.00 31.08 18.23
CA GLY A 454 -2.85 31.12 17.31
C GLY A 454 -1.56 31.44 18.04
N GLN A 455 -1.57 32.49 18.90
CA GLN A 455 -0.40 32.85 19.69
C GLN A 455 0.05 31.73 20.63
N GLN A 456 -0.88 31.08 21.30
CA GLN A 456 -0.54 29.95 22.16
C GLN A 456 0.19 28.84 21.41
N ILE A 457 -0.24 28.52 20.18
CA ILE A 457 0.41 27.46 19.37
C ILE A 457 1.75 27.95 18.82
N ASP A 458 1.88 29.21 18.42
CA ASP A 458 3.16 29.79 18.00
C ASP A 458 4.18 29.73 19.15
N ASP A 459 3.79 30.12 20.39
CA ASP A 459 4.65 30.00 21.57
C ASP A 459 5.07 28.55 21.87
N GLU A 460 4.14 27.59 21.71
CA GLU A 460 4.42 26.17 21.91
C GLU A 460 5.37 25.62 20.82
N LEU A 461 5.28 26.10 19.57
CA LEU A 461 6.19 25.75 18.49
C LEU A 461 7.58 26.34 18.71
N ASP A 462 7.67 27.60 19.18
CA ASP A 462 8.94 28.25 19.50
C ASP A 462 9.69 27.49 20.60
N GLN A 463 8.99 26.96 21.60
CA GLN A 463 9.60 26.11 22.63
C GLN A 463 10.17 24.81 22.04
N ILE A 464 9.49 24.21 21.04
CA ILE A 464 9.99 23.03 20.34
C ILE A 464 11.23 23.37 19.52
N TYR A 465 11.25 24.50 18.80
CA TYR A 465 12.42 24.96 18.03
C TYR A 465 13.62 25.27 18.91
N GLN A 466 13.42 25.96 20.05
CA GLN A 466 14.50 26.24 21.00
C GLN A 466 15.11 24.97 21.58
N SER A 467 14.31 23.94 21.78
CA SER A 467 14.79 22.65 22.28
C SER A 467 15.39 21.75 21.18
N HIS A 468 15.11 22.02 19.89
CA HIS A 468 15.49 21.16 18.75
C HIS A 468 15.80 22.00 17.51
N SER A 469 16.97 22.60 17.44
CA SER A 469 17.44 23.43 16.31
C SER A 469 17.54 22.66 14.98
N GLU A 470 17.64 21.33 15.03
CA GLU A 470 17.64 20.46 13.83
C GLU A 470 16.29 20.48 13.11
N LEU A 471 15.16 20.52 13.84
CA LEU A 471 13.82 20.59 13.27
C LEU A 471 13.59 21.92 12.56
N GLU A 472 14.02 23.03 13.17
CA GLU A 472 13.95 24.38 12.56
C GLU A 472 14.75 24.42 11.25
N SER A 473 15.97 23.93 11.28
CA SER A 473 16.86 23.87 10.11
C SER A 473 16.27 23.00 8.99
N GLN A 474 15.62 21.89 9.35
CA GLN A 474 14.96 21.00 8.38
C GLN A 474 13.76 21.70 7.75
N GLU A 475 12.95 22.38 8.52
CA GLU A 475 11.77 23.09 8.03
C GLU A 475 12.16 24.27 7.12
N LEU A 476 13.15 25.07 7.51
CA LEU A 476 13.69 26.14 6.68
C LEU A 476 14.13 25.62 5.32
N ARG A 477 14.81 24.47 5.27
CA ARG A 477 15.20 23.83 4.01
C ARG A 477 13.98 23.43 3.16
N ILE A 478 12.97 22.82 3.76
CA ILE A 478 11.75 22.37 3.04
C ILE A 478 11.02 23.58 2.47
N ILE A 479 10.83 24.64 3.27
CA ILE A 479 10.13 25.84 2.84
C ILE A 479 10.92 26.58 1.75
N ARG A 480 12.25 26.74 1.91
CA ARG A 480 13.09 27.35 0.88
C ARG A 480 13.02 26.59 -0.45
N ALA A 481 13.10 25.26 -0.41
CA ALA A 481 12.95 24.45 -1.61
C ALA A 481 11.56 24.60 -2.26
N GLN A 482 10.51 24.75 -1.47
CA GLN A 482 9.16 24.98 -1.98
C GLN A 482 9.04 26.37 -2.63
N LEU A 483 9.57 27.40 -2.00
CA LEU A 483 9.55 28.78 -2.54
C LEU A 483 10.32 28.84 -3.87
N LEU A 484 11.52 28.27 -3.96
CA LEU A 484 12.29 28.20 -5.20
C LEU A 484 11.54 27.47 -6.32
N ARG A 485 10.75 26.43 -6.00
CA ARG A 485 9.91 25.76 -7.01
C ARG A 485 8.76 26.65 -7.50
N ILE A 486 8.18 27.45 -6.62
CA ILE A 486 7.13 28.44 -6.98
C ILE A 486 7.73 29.51 -7.87
N GLU A 487 8.90 30.04 -7.53
CA GLU A 487 9.64 31.02 -8.36
C GLU A 487 9.93 30.45 -9.74
N ARG A 488 10.36 29.18 -9.83
CA ARG A 488 10.61 28.51 -11.11
C ARG A 488 9.33 28.39 -11.95
N THR A 489 8.21 28.06 -11.32
CA THR A 489 6.91 27.96 -12.00
C THR A 489 6.46 29.33 -12.52
N MET A 490 6.60 30.37 -11.70
CA MET A 490 6.27 31.73 -12.10
C MET A 490 7.16 32.24 -13.23
N LEU A 491 8.45 31.90 -13.21
CA LEU A 491 9.39 32.22 -14.30
C LEU A 491 8.97 31.59 -15.63
N GLN A 492 8.49 30.35 -15.60
CA GLN A 492 7.98 29.66 -16.79
C GLN A 492 6.68 30.34 -17.32
N GLU A 493 5.83 30.81 -16.42
CA GLU A 493 4.59 31.49 -16.79
C GLU A 493 4.90 32.88 -17.42
N LEU A 494 5.84 33.63 -16.85
CA LEU A 494 6.30 34.91 -17.39
C LEU A 494 6.95 34.72 -18.79
N GLN A 495 7.65 33.61 -19.02
CA GLN A 495 8.20 33.25 -20.33
C GLN A 495 7.06 32.97 -21.33
N ARG A 496 6.04 32.20 -20.94
CA ARG A 496 4.89 31.89 -21.79
C ARG A 496 4.10 33.14 -22.19
N GLN A 497 4.03 34.11 -21.28
CA GLN A 497 3.37 35.41 -21.52
C GLN A 497 4.25 36.36 -22.35
N GLY A 498 5.49 35.99 -22.68
CA GLY A 498 6.40 36.81 -23.43
C GLY A 498 6.93 38.04 -22.68
N LEU A 499 6.78 38.06 -21.35
CA LEU A 499 7.20 39.19 -20.51
C LEU A 499 8.69 39.16 -20.17
N VAL A 500 9.37 38.02 -20.37
CA VAL A 500 10.80 37.83 -20.07
C VAL A 500 11.51 37.15 -21.23
N SER A 501 12.71 37.62 -21.58
CA SER A 501 13.50 37.06 -22.67
C SER A 501 14.07 35.68 -22.32
N ASN A 502 14.32 34.83 -23.34
CA ASN A 502 14.88 33.49 -23.17
C ASN A 502 16.22 33.50 -22.43
N ASN A 503 17.09 34.49 -22.68
CA ASN A 503 18.36 34.61 -22.00
C ASN A 503 18.20 34.90 -20.50
N THR A 504 17.28 35.78 -20.15
CA THR A 504 16.94 36.09 -18.74
C THR A 504 16.35 34.88 -18.03
N VAL A 505 15.48 34.12 -18.73
CA VAL A 505 14.90 32.88 -18.19
C VAL A 505 16.00 31.86 -17.87
N GLN A 506 16.95 31.64 -18.77
CA GLN A 506 18.05 30.71 -18.56
C GLN A 506 18.93 31.12 -17.37
N LEU A 507 19.24 32.41 -17.23
CA LEU A 507 20.05 32.93 -16.15
C LEU A 507 19.35 32.77 -14.79
N LEU A 508 18.08 33.14 -14.68
CA LEU A 508 17.30 33.03 -13.45
C LEU A 508 17.00 31.56 -13.09
N ALA A 509 16.72 30.71 -14.10
CA ALA A 509 16.54 29.27 -13.87
C ALA A 509 17.81 28.63 -13.33
N ALA A 510 18.99 28.98 -13.82
CA ALA A 510 20.26 28.49 -13.32
C ALA A 510 20.50 28.91 -11.85
N GLN A 511 20.14 30.14 -11.48
CA GLN A 511 20.22 30.59 -10.08
C GLN A 511 19.28 29.80 -9.16
N ILE A 512 18.04 29.57 -9.57
CA ILE A 512 17.06 28.78 -8.83
C ILE A 512 17.55 27.32 -8.68
N ASP A 513 18.05 26.73 -9.77
CA ASP A 513 18.56 25.36 -9.77
C ASP A 513 19.80 25.20 -8.87
N THR A 514 20.71 26.20 -8.84
CA THR A 514 21.84 26.23 -7.90
C THR A 514 21.35 26.30 -6.46
N GLY A 515 20.40 27.18 -6.14
CA GLY A 515 19.82 27.25 -4.79
C GLY A 515 19.13 25.95 -4.36
N LEU A 516 18.52 25.21 -5.29
CA LEU A 516 17.94 23.89 -5.01
C LEU A 516 19.01 22.81 -4.77
N LEU A 517 20.17 22.91 -5.42
CA LEU A 517 21.31 22.00 -5.22
C LEU A 517 21.97 22.26 -3.86
N ASP A 518 22.18 23.52 -3.49
CA ASP A 518 22.75 23.90 -2.18
C ASP A 518 21.90 23.38 -1.02
N ILE A 519 20.58 23.49 -1.12
CA ILE A 519 19.65 22.93 -0.11
C ILE A 519 19.79 21.40 -0.01
N ARG A 520 20.14 20.70 -1.09
CA ARG A 520 20.34 19.24 -1.08
C ARG A 520 21.70 18.86 -0.48
N SER A 521 22.74 19.63 -0.72
CA SER A 521 24.09 19.37 -0.18
C SER A 521 24.18 19.58 1.33
N ASP A 522 23.43 20.52 1.89
CA ASP A 522 23.34 20.81 3.33
C ASP A 522 22.49 19.79 4.12
N SER A 523 22.03 18.73 3.48
CA SER A 523 21.26 17.67 4.17
C SER A 523 22.20 16.80 5.02
N PRO A 524 21.88 16.49 6.30
CA PRO A 524 22.67 15.59 7.15
C PRO A 524 22.90 14.20 6.53
N ALA A 525 22.07 13.80 5.57
CA ALA A 525 22.25 12.58 4.79
C ALA A 525 23.43 12.67 3.78
N ALA A 526 23.80 13.87 3.31
CA ALA A 526 24.92 14.05 2.41
C ALA A 526 26.27 13.95 3.15
N HIS A 527 26.33 14.40 4.41
CA HIS A 527 27.54 14.34 5.24
C HIS A 527 27.89 12.92 5.72
N LYS A 528 26.90 12.02 5.83
CA LYS A 528 27.15 10.61 6.18
C LYS A 528 27.74 9.77 5.02
N ASN A 529 27.65 10.25 3.80
CA ASN A 529 28.15 9.53 2.61
C ASN A 529 29.49 10.04 2.07
N ASN A 530 30.12 11.02 2.71
CA ASN A 530 31.45 11.51 2.33
C ASN A 530 32.41 11.40 3.53
N PRO A 531 33.15 10.26 3.69
CA PRO A 531 34.08 10.07 4.79
C PRO A 531 35.38 10.89 4.68
N GLU A 532 35.58 11.69 3.62
CA GLU A 532 36.85 12.43 3.38
C GLU A 532 36.85 13.90 3.86
N ALA A 533 35.75 14.39 4.43
CA ALA A 533 35.72 15.72 5.05
C ALA A 533 36.00 15.62 6.56
N MET A 534 37.22 15.26 6.94
CA MET A 534 37.71 15.57 8.28
C MET A 534 38.07 17.08 8.33
N PRO A 535 37.62 17.83 9.34
CA PRO A 535 38.08 19.19 9.55
C PRO A 535 39.58 19.13 9.90
N GLU A 536 40.39 19.91 9.18
CA GLU A 536 41.77 20.18 9.55
C GLU A 536 41.79 20.68 10.99
N SER A 537 42.54 19.97 11.83
CA SER A 537 42.74 20.32 13.23
C SER A 537 43.41 21.69 13.32
N ASP A 538 42.74 22.63 14.01
CA ASP A 538 43.32 23.86 14.51
C ASP A 538 44.55 23.53 15.33
N THR A 539 45.73 23.72 14.72
CA THR A 539 47.00 23.84 15.44
C THR A 539 47.07 25.26 15.99
N PRO A 540 47.28 25.47 17.29
CA PRO A 540 47.45 26.80 17.85
C PRO A 540 48.74 27.42 17.37
N PRO A 541 48.80 28.74 17.10
CA PRO A 541 50.02 29.41 16.65
C PRO A 541 51.10 29.38 17.73
N THR A 542 52.23 28.80 17.35
CA THR A 542 53.47 28.83 18.16
C THR A 542 53.90 30.28 18.37
N ALA A 543 53.99 30.67 19.63
CA ALA A 543 54.57 31.94 20.08
C ALA A 543 56.01 32.04 19.63
N GLN A 544 56.33 32.98 18.76
CA GLN A 544 57.69 33.41 18.49
C GLN A 544 58.14 34.30 19.65
N SER A 545 59.12 33.80 20.41
CA SER A 545 59.85 34.57 21.38
C SER A 545 60.77 35.58 20.66
N GLU A 546 60.51 36.85 20.83
CA GLU A 546 61.54 37.92 20.62
C GLU A 546 62.67 37.72 21.61
N SER A 547 63.84 37.60 21.13
CA SER A 547 65.09 37.82 21.87
C SER A 547 65.96 38.80 21.07
N SER A 548 66.03 39.98 21.62
CA SER A 548 66.96 41.07 21.26
C SER A 548 68.39 40.67 21.46
N ALA A 549 69.23 40.97 20.47
CA ALA A 549 70.50 41.63 20.60
C ALA A 549 70.95 42.12 19.22
#